data_601b3571be33528e0d0d2e7e1979bced
#
_entry.id   601b3571be33528e0d0d2e7e1979bced
#
_cell.length_a   1.000
_cell.length_b   1.000
_cell.length_c   1.000
_cell.angle_alpha   90.00
_cell.angle_beta   90.00
_cell.angle_gamma   90.00
#
_symmetry.space_group_name_H-M   'P 1'
#
loop_
_entity.id
_entity.type
_entity.pdbx_description
1 polymer ?
#
loop_
_entity_poly.entity_id
_entity_poly.type
_entity_poly.pdbx_seq_one_letter_code
_entity_poly.pdbx_strand_id
1 'polypeptide(L)'
;AGELVPAKLAREAEIPASTVRSYLDTLSRLFLSSQVKAWKSNLTSREISKPKSWVTDSGLASWLAGQTRDMLMDPLAQSHLGHVVEGFVIQELSAQQGWAESEHQLFHWRDSTGMEVDIVIEFADNSIAALEVKSGSTVKAGQVRHVRTLSEKLGPRFRGGFVLAPIPHVQPLGDKLCALPMSYLWRT
;
A
#
# COMPACT_ATOMS: atom_id res chain seq x y z
N ALA A 1 6.55 -1.07 -0.15
CA ALA A 1 6.27 0.29 0.36
C ALA A 1 6.58 0.37 1.86
N GLY A 2 6.80 1.57 2.39
CA GLY A 2 7.08 1.75 3.82
C GLY A 2 6.83 3.18 4.30
N GLU A 3 6.67 3.35 5.62
CA GLU A 3 6.53 4.69 6.21
C GLU A 3 7.74 5.57 5.91
N LEU A 4 7.49 6.75 5.37
CA LEU A 4 8.52 7.74 5.10
C LEU A 4 8.84 8.52 6.39
N VAL A 5 10.02 8.28 6.94
CA VAL A 5 10.53 8.98 8.13
C VAL A 5 11.85 9.67 7.77
N PRO A 6 11.82 10.95 7.31
CA PRO A 6 13.04 11.65 6.88
C PRO A 6 14.16 11.66 7.92
N ALA A 7 13.83 11.77 9.21
CA ALA A 7 14.82 11.74 10.28
C ALA A 7 15.51 10.36 10.43
N LYS A 8 14.81 9.26 10.12
CA LYS A 8 15.40 7.91 10.10
C LYS A 8 16.37 7.79 8.92
N LEU A 9 15.92 8.21 7.73
CA LEU A 9 16.76 8.21 6.52
C LEU A 9 18.01 9.09 6.68
N ALA A 10 17.86 10.26 7.28
CA ALA A 10 18.97 11.16 7.56
C ALA A 10 20.06 10.50 8.42
N ARG A 11 19.64 9.79 9.46
CA ARG A 11 20.55 9.06 10.34
C ARG A 11 21.22 7.87 9.64
N GLU A 12 20.45 7.10 8.85
CA GLU A 12 20.97 5.93 8.13
C GLU A 12 21.91 6.31 6.99
N ALA A 13 21.65 7.45 6.32
CA ALA A 13 22.48 7.97 5.23
C ALA A 13 23.60 8.91 5.71
N GLU A 14 23.68 9.20 7.01
CA GLU A 14 24.66 10.11 7.62
C GLU A 14 24.68 11.53 7.00
N ILE A 15 23.50 12.02 6.60
CA ILE A 15 23.34 13.36 6.01
C ILE A 15 22.29 14.20 6.77
N PRO A 16 22.32 15.54 6.67
CA PRO A 16 21.32 16.39 7.32
C PRO A 16 19.88 16.09 6.86
N ALA A 17 18.91 16.18 7.76
CA ALA A 17 17.51 15.94 7.45
C ALA A 17 16.93 16.92 6.39
N SER A 18 17.47 18.14 6.31
CA SER A 18 17.14 19.11 5.25
C SER A 18 17.56 18.59 3.87
N THR A 19 18.75 18.01 3.79
CA THR A 19 19.30 17.41 2.57
C THR A 19 18.46 16.20 2.13
N VAL A 20 18.05 15.34 3.07
CA VAL A 20 17.15 14.21 2.78
C VAL A 20 15.86 14.69 2.15
N ARG A 21 15.23 15.72 2.70
CA ARG A 21 13.97 16.27 2.12
C ARG A 21 14.18 16.75 0.69
N SER A 22 15.25 17.50 0.44
CA SER A 22 15.58 17.98 -0.91
C SER A 22 15.81 16.82 -1.89
N TYR A 23 16.47 15.75 -1.45
CA TYR A 23 16.69 14.56 -2.28
C TYR A 23 15.38 13.82 -2.56
N LEU A 24 14.52 13.64 -1.56
CA LEU A 24 13.21 13.04 -1.73
C LEU A 24 12.34 13.82 -2.72
N ASP A 25 12.35 15.16 -2.64
CA ASP A 25 11.64 16.00 -3.59
C ASP A 25 12.21 15.85 -5.01
N THR A 26 13.53 15.77 -5.15
CA THR A 26 14.19 15.54 -6.44
C THR A 26 13.83 14.18 -7.01
N LEU A 27 13.91 13.10 -6.23
CA LEU A 27 13.55 11.76 -6.65
C LEU A 27 12.07 11.67 -7.07
N SER A 28 11.19 12.36 -6.34
CA SER A 28 9.77 12.43 -6.70
C SER A 28 9.53 13.16 -8.02
N ARG A 29 10.22 14.29 -8.26
CA ARG A 29 10.14 15.04 -9.52
C ARG A 29 10.69 14.26 -10.72
N LEU A 30 11.65 13.37 -10.48
CA LEU A 30 12.21 12.47 -11.49
C LEU A 30 11.40 11.19 -11.65
N PHE A 31 10.28 11.05 -10.94
CA PHE A 31 9.43 9.84 -10.94
C PHE A 31 10.17 8.57 -10.50
N LEU A 32 11.26 8.69 -9.75
CA LEU A 32 12.01 7.56 -9.20
C LEU A 32 11.45 7.08 -7.85
N SER A 33 10.75 7.95 -7.15
CA SER A 33 10.01 7.61 -5.95
C SER A 33 8.61 8.22 -5.97
N SER A 34 7.68 7.58 -5.31
CA SER A 34 6.33 8.08 -5.13
C SER A 34 5.88 7.90 -3.68
N GLN A 35 4.80 8.56 -3.32
CA GLN A 35 4.25 8.48 -1.97
C GLN A 35 2.74 8.60 -1.97
N VAL A 36 2.11 7.97 -1.00
CA VAL A 36 0.68 8.07 -0.75
C VAL A 36 0.44 8.60 0.65
N LYS A 37 -0.50 9.55 0.76
CA LYS A 37 -0.89 10.16 2.04
C LYS A 37 -1.69 9.16 2.87
N ALA A 38 -1.72 9.39 4.17
CA ALA A 38 -2.65 8.64 5.01
C ALA A 38 -4.06 9.17 4.83
N TRP A 39 -5.02 8.25 4.74
CA TRP A 39 -6.43 8.56 4.73
C TRP A 39 -6.89 9.03 6.12
N LYS A 40 -7.74 10.06 6.16
CA LYS A 40 -8.30 10.64 7.38
C LYS A 40 -9.81 10.64 7.30
N SER A 41 -10.46 10.02 8.25
CA SER A 41 -11.92 9.97 8.33
C SER A 41 -12.57 11.30 8.73
N ASN A 42 -11.80 12.20 9.38
CA ASN A 42 -12.28 13.50 9.84
C ASN A 42 -11.14 14.52 9.89
N LEU A 43 -11.41 15.75 9.47
CA LEU A 43 -10.46 16.88 9.47
C LEU A 43 -9.97 17.25 10.88
N THR A 44 -10.63 16.78 11.94
CA THR A 44 -10.34 17.11 13.34
C THR A 44 -9.53 16.07 14.08
N SER A 45 -9.46 14.80 13.64
CA SER A 45 -8.60 13.81 14.25
C SER A 45 -7.21 13.92 13.64
N ARG A 46 -6.26 14.48 14.40
CA ARG A 46 -4.83 14.43 14.13
C ARG A 46 -4.32 13.00 14.32
N GLU A 47 -4.70 12.10 13.44
CA GLU A 47 -3.92 10.87 13.29
C GLU A 47 -2.55 11.29 12.77
N ILE A 48 -1.50 11.00 13.54
CA ILE A 48 -0.11 11.28 13.17
C ILE A 48 0.24 10.30 12.05
N SER A 49 -0.07 10.69 10.85
CA SER A 49 0.03 9.81 9.71
C SER A 49 1.15 10.28 8.81
N LYS A 50 2.24 9.54 8.84
CA LYS A 50 3.33 9.70 7.89
C LYS A 50 2.91 9.09 6.56
N PRO A 51 3.29 9.68 5.42
CA PRO A 51 3.02 9.07 4.14
C PRO A 51 3.79 7.75 4.00
N LYS A 52 3.25 6.79 3.25
CA LYS A 52 4.01 5.66 2.72
C LYS A 52 4.75 6.10 1.46
N SER A 53 5.97 5.61 1.26
CA SER A 53 6.80 5.87 0.09
C SER A 53 7.36 4.58 -0.49
N TRP A 54 7.60 4.58 -1.79
CA TRP A 54 8.22 3.47 -2.51
C TRP A 54 9.05 3.99 -3.68
N VAL A 55 9.99 3.17 -4.15
CA VAL A 55 10.65 3.36 -5.43
C VAL A 55 9.68 2.91 -6.53
N THR A 56 9.44 3.74 -7.54
CA THR A 56 8.40 3.52 -8.56
C THR A 56 8.58 2.25 -9.38
N ASP A 57 9.81 1.84 -9.61
CA ASP A 57 10.13 0.57 -10.23
C ASP A 57 10.53 -0.47 -9.16
N SER A 58 9.75 -1.55 -9.04
CA SER A 58 9.98 -2.60 -8.05
C SER A 58 11.23 -3.44 -8.33
N GLY A 59 11.63 -3.56 -9.59
CA GLY A 59 12.89 -4.20 -9.99
C GLY A 59 14.08 -3.37 -9.56
N LEU A 60 14.04 -2.05 -9.79
CA LEU A 60 15.05 -1.11 -9.31
C LEU A 60 15.12 -1.13 -7.77
N ALA A 61 13.97 -1.13 -7.09
CA ALA A 61 13.92 -1.22 -5.64
C ALA A 61 14.63 -2.47 -5.11
N SER A 62 14.36 -3.63 -5.70
CA SER A 62 14.98 -4.89 -5.34
C SER A 62 16.48 -4.89 -5.62
N TRP A 63 16.90 -4.36 -6.77
CA TRP A 63 18.31 -4.24 -7.13
C TRP A 63 19.09 -3.34 -6.16
N LEU A 64 18.55 -2.16 -5.84
CA LEU A 64 19.14 -1.22 -4.88
C LEU A 64 19.24 -1.82 -3.47
N ALA A 65 18.29 -2.68 -3.10
CA ALA A 65 18.30 -3.38 -1.82
C ALA A 65 19.22 -4.63 -1.83
N GLY A 66 19.93 -4.91 -2.92
CA GLY A 66 20.78 -6.10 -3.05
C GLY A 66 20.01 -7.41 -3.07
N GLN A 67 18.71 -7.37 -3.40
CA GLN A 67 17.86 -8.56 -3.40
C GLN A 67 17.99 -9.32 -4.71
N THR A 68 18.37 -10.58 -4.62
CA THR A 68 18.34 -11.50 -5.77
C THR A 68 17.01 -12.23 -5.84
N ARG A 69 16.70 -12.82 -7.01
CA ARG A 69 15.52 -13.66 -7.18
C ARG A 69 15.45 -14.78 -6.13
N ASP A 70 16.58 -15.44 -5.88
CA ASP A 70 16.65 -16.57 -4.93
C ASP A 70 16.33 -16.10 -3.50
N MET A 71 16.84 -14.94 -3.10
CA MET A 71 16.49 -14.32 -1.80
C MET A 71 15.00 -13.98 -1.70
N LEU A 72 14.38 -13.45 -2.77
CA LEU A 72 12.96 -13.13 -2.78
C LEU A 72 12.06 -14.38 -2.75
N MET A 73 12.57 -15.50 -3.25
CA MET A 73 11.85 -16.78 -3.25
C MET A 73 12.08 -17.59 -1.97
N ASP A 74 12.99 -17.17 -1.10
CA ASP A 74 13.24 -17.82 0.19
C ASP A 74 12.04 -17.62 1.14
N PRO A 75 11.43 -18.70 1.65
CA PRO A 75 10.36 -18.62 2.62
C PRO A 75 10.71 -17.84 3.90
N LEU A 76 11.99 -17.75 4.27
CA LEU A 76 12.47 -17.00 5.42
C LEU A 76 12.57 -15.50 5.15
N ALA A 77 12.62 -15.07 3.89
CA ALA A 77 12.72 -13.69 3.46
C ALA A 77 11.37 -13.06 3.04
N GLN A 78 10.26 -13.68 3.40
CA GLN A 78 8.90 -13.25 2.98
C GLN A 78 8.55 -11.80 3.34
N SER A 79 9.12 -11.23 4.40
CA SER A 79 8.90 -9.83 4.76
C SER A 79 9.43 -8.85 3.71
N HIS A 80 10.58 -9.15 3.11
CA HIS A 80 11.18 -8.35 2.05
C HIS A 80 10.32 -8.41 0.78
N LEU A 81 9.91 -9.62 0.39
CA LEU A 81 8.99 -9.82 -0.74
C LEU A 81 7.67 -9.05 -0.53
N GLY A 82 7.12 -9.06 0.68
CA GLY A 82 5.91 -8.34 1.03
C GLY A 82 6.01 -6.85 0.71
N HIS A 83 7.08 -6.18 1.10
CA HIS A 83 7.30 -4.76 0.81
C HIS A 83 7.46 -4.45 -0.69
N VAL A 84 8.11 -5.34 -1.44
CA VAL A 84 8.26 -5.20 -2.89
C VAL A 84 6.92 -5.34 -3.59
N VAL A 85 6.15 -6.37 -3.25
CA VAL A 85 4.83 -6.63 -3.82
C VAL A 85 3.84 -5.51 -3.47
N GLU A 86 3.85 -5.00 -2.24
CA GLU A 86 3.04 -3.85 -1.86
C GLU A 86 3.38 -2.60 -2.69
N GLY A 87 4.68 -2.29 -2.85
CA GLY A 87 5.14 -1.18 -3.69
C GLY A 87 4.72 -1.34 -5.15
N PHE A 88 4.82 -2.56 -5.68
CA PHE A 88 4.36 -2.89 -7.02
C PHE A 88 2.85 -2.66 -7.19
N VAL A 89 2.03 -3.19 -6.28
CA VAL A 89 0.56 -3.04 -6.37
C VAL A 89 0.13 -1.58 -6.31
N ILE A 90 0.69 -0.80 -5.39
CA ILE A 90 0.30 0.61 -5.26
C ILE A 90 0.76 1.43 -6.47
N GLN A 91 1.90 1.07 -7.09
CA GLN A 91 2.38 1.69 -8.30
C GLN A 91 1.46 1.39 -9.49
N GLU A 92 1.03 0.13 -9.66
CA GLU A 92 0.08 -0.27 -10.69
C GLU A 92 -1.25 0.47 -10.55
N LEU A 93 -1.82 0.52 -9.35
CA LEU A 93 -3.05 1.28 -9.09
C LEU A 93 -2.87 2.79 -9.32
N SER A 94 -1.72 3.35 -8.98
CA SER A 94 -1.42 4.76 -9.24
C SER A 94 -1.33 5.06 -10.73
N ALA A 95 -0.74 4.18 -11.50
CA ALA A 95 -0.69 4.30 -12.96
C ALA A 95 -2.11 4.24 -13.57
N GLN A 96 -2.95 3.34 -13.08
CA GLN A 96 -4.32 3.16 -13.55
C GLN A 96 -5.22 4.36 -13.31
N GLN A 97 -4.92 5.23 -12.33
CA GLN A 97 -5.68 6.47 -12.13
C GLN A 97 -5.75 7.35 -13.39
N GLY A 98 -4.75 7.26 -14.26
CA GLY A 98 -4.68 8.05 -15.51
C GLY A 98 -5.72 7.69 -16.57
N TRP A 99 -6.33 6.49 -16.48
CA TRP A 99 -7.33 5.99 -17.44
C TRP A 99 -8.53 5.29 -16.81
N ALA A 100 -8.65 5.33 -15.48
CA ALA A 100 -9.77 4.72 -14.78
C ALA A 100 -11.08 5.46 -15.11
N GLU A 101 -12.16 4.71 -15.37
CA GLU A 101 -13.49 5.27 -15.61
C GLU A 101 -14.06 5.97 -14.36
N SER A 102 -13.68 5.48 -13.17
CA SER A 102 -14.13 6.06 -11.89
C SER A 102 -13.02 6.92 -11.30
N GLU A 103 -13.31 8.21 -11.13
CA GLU A 103 -12.41 9.13 -10.43
C GLU A 103 -12.21 8.69 -8.98
N HIS A 104 -10.97 8.52 -8.58
CA HIS A 104 -10.62 8.08 -7.22
C HIS A 104 -9.24 8.59 -6.80
N GLN A 105 -9.00 8.54 -5.50
CA GLN A 105 -7.71 8.85 -4.89
C GLN A 105 -7.20 7.67 -4.07
N LEU A 106 -5.89 7.49 -4.04
CA LEU A 106 -5.23 6.44 -3.26
C LEU A 106 -4.66 7.01 -1.97
N PHE A 107 -4.82 6.23 -0.92
CA PHE A 107 -4.30 6.51 0.41
C PHE A 107 -3.82 5.20 1.05
N HIS A 108 -3.17 5.30 2.19
CA HIS A 108 -3.05 4.20 3.16
C HIS A 108 -3.79 4.58 4.44
N TRP A 109 -4.11 3.61 5.28
CA TRP A 109 -4.71 3.91 6.57
C TRP A 109 -3.91 3.25 7.70
N ARG A 110 -3.66 4.02 8.75
CA ARG A 110 -3.07 3.53 9.98
C ARG A 110 -3.66 4.30 11.16
N ASP A 111 -4.05 3.59 12.20
CA ASP A 111 -4.56 4.21 13.42
C ASP A 111 -3.49 4.29 14.52
N SER A 112 -3.88 4.93 15.65
CA SER A 112 -3.00 5.12 16.81
C SER A 112 -2.66 3.81 17.54
N THR A 113 -3.38 2.72 17.30
CA THR A 113 -3.12 1.40 17.87
C THR A 113 -2.17 0.56 17.03
N GLY A 114 -1.79 1.08 15.85
CA GLY A 114 -0.90 0.40 14.91
C GLY A 114 -1.63 -0.52 13.92
N MET A 115 -2.97 -0.53 13.91
CA MET A 115 -3.72 -1.19 12.85
C MET A 115 -3.50 -0.47 11.53
N GLU A 116 -3.27 -1.22 10.46
CA GLU A 116 -2.93 -0.69 9.16
C GLU A 116 -3.70 -1.38 8.05
N VAL A 117 -4.10 -0.60 7.04
CA VAL A 117 -4.59 -1.09 5.74
C VAL A 117 -3.67 -0.53 4.67
N ASP A 118 -3.15 -1.41 3.83
CA ASP A 118 -2.09 -1.07 2.88
C ASP A 118 -2.52 0.00 1.89
N ILE A 119 -3.72 -0.15 1.31
CA ILE A 119 -4.27 0.78 0.31
C ILE A 119 -5.73 1.06 0.62
N VAL A 120 -6.10 2.33 0.62
CA VAL A 120 -7.47 2.83 0.71
C VAL A 120 -7.77 3.61 -0.55
N ILE A 121 -8.84 3.25 -1.23
CA ILE A 121 -9.33 3.91 -2.45
C ILE A 121 -10.56 4.73 -2.06
N GLU A 122 -10.46 6.04 -2.18
CA GLU A 122 -11.58 6.96 -1.97
C GLU A 122 -12.11 7.43 -3.32
N PHE A 123 -13.37 7.10 -3.60
CA PHE A 123 -14.07 7.50 -4.83
C PHE A 123 -14.66 8.90 -4.73
N ALA A 124 -14.99 9.49 -5.87
CA ALA A 124 -15.56 10.84 -5.94
C ALA A 124 -16.88 11.01 -5.15
N ASP A 125 -17.63 9.92 -4.95
CA ASP A 125 -18.85 9.88 -4.13
C ASP A 125 -18.58 9.72 -2.62
N ASN A 126 -17.32 9.79 -2.20
CA ASN A 126 -16.83 9.52 -0.85
C ASN A 126 -17.01 8.08 -0.37
N SER A 127 -17.36 7.15 -1.23
CA SER A 127 -17.32 5.74 -0.89
C SER A 127 -15.87 5.23 -0.84
N ILE A 128 -15.62 4.20 -0.05
CA ILE A 128 -14.27 3.69 0.25
C ILE A 128 -14.18 2.22 -0.08
N ALA A 129 -13.15 1.85 -0.83
CA ALA A 129 -12.67 0.48 -0.90
C ALA A 129 -11.32 0.36 -0.19
N ALA A 130 -11.02 -0.83 0.33
CA ALA A 130 -9.81 -1.09 1.09
C ALA A 130 -9.12 -2.35 0.58
N LEU A 131 -7.78 -2.29 0.43
CA LEU A 131 -6.97 -3.43 -0.03
C LEU A 131 -5.88 -3.75 0.98
N GLU A 132 -5.72 -5.03 1.24
CA GLU A 132 -4.52 -5.64 1.83
C GLU A 132 -3.75 -6.37 0.73
N VAL A 133 -2.44 -6.28 0.76
CA VAL A 133 -1.56 -6.96 -0.19
C VAL A 133 -0.82 -8.09 0.52
N LYS A 134 -0.84 -9.27 -0.06
CA LYS A 134 -0.13 -10.44 0.49
C LYS A 134 0.74 -11.08 -0.59
N SER A 135 1.98 -11.37 -0.24
CA SER A 135 2.93 -12.06 -1.12
C SER A 135 2.78 -13.58 -1.11
N GLY A 136 2.09 -14.14 -0.10
CA GLY A 136 1.87 -15.59 0.01
C GLY A 136 0.64 -16.05 -0.75
N SER A 137 0.67 -17.31 -1.22
CA SER A 137 -0.40 -17.96 -1.99
C SER A 137 -1.56 -18.50 -1.15
N THR A 138 -1.54 -18.32 0.16
CA THR A 138 -2.61 -18.74 1.07
C THR A 138 -3.17 -17.53 1.80
N VAL A 139 -4.47 -17.31 1.64
CA VAL A 139 -5.18 -16.23 2.34
C VAL A 139 -6.02 -16.83 3.48
N LYS A 140 -5.84 -16.28 4.68
CA LYS A 140 -6.59 -16.66 5.89
C LYS A 140 -7.57 -15.56 6.27
N ALA A 141 -8.73 -15.95 6.82
CA ALA A 141 -9.78 -15.00 7.26
C ALA A 141 -9.27 -13.91 8.25
N GLY A 142 -8.25 -14.23 9.05
CA GLY A 142 -7.62 -13.25 9.96
C GLY A 142 -6.88 -12.10 9.27
N GLN A 143 -6.50 -12.27 8.00
CA GLN A 143 -5.75 -11.24 7.24
C GLN A 143 -6.60 -10.05 6.82
N VAL A 144 -7.93 -10.16 6.88
CA VAL A 144 -8.86 -9.04 6.63
C VAL A 144 -9.29 -8.31 7.92
N ARG A 145 -8.67 -8.64 9.08
CA ARG A 145 -9.08 -8.07 10.37
C ARG A 145 -9.05 -6.53 10.37
N HIS A 146 -7.99 -5.94 9.86
CA HIS A 146 -7.85 -4.48 9.82
C HIS A 146 -8.82 -3.83 8.83
N VAL A 147 -9.02 -4.47 7.67
CA VAL A 147 -10.03 -4.04 6.70
C VAL A 147 -11.44 -4.10 7.30
N ARG A 148 -11.76 -5.15 8.07
CA ARG A 148 -13.04 -5.28 8.77
C ARG A 148 -13.22 -4.18 9.81
N THR A 149 -12.22 -3.91 10.64
CA THR A 149 -12.26 -2.80 11.61
C THR A 149 -12.47 -1.45 10.90
N LEU A 150 -11.80 -1.22 9.76
CA LEU A 150 -12.01 -0.03 8.96
C LEU A 150 -13.44 0.03 8.41
N SER A 151 -13.98 -1.10 7.92
CA SER A 151 -15.36 -1.16 7.40
C SER A 151 -16.40 -0.80 8.46
N GLU A 152 -16.22 -1.27 9.70
CA GLU A 152 -17.10 -0.92 10.84
C GLU A 152 -17.07 0.59 11.15
N LYS A 153 -15.89 1.21 11.08
CA LYS A 153 -15.73 2.67 11.27
C LYS A 153 -16.37 3.47 10.14
N LEU A 154 -16.36 2.96 8.91
CA LEU A 154 -16.87 3.64 7.72
C LEU A 154 -18.39 3.47 7.54
N GLY A 155 -18.97 2.38 8.02
CA GLY A 155 -20.38 2.07 7.88
C GLY A 155 -20.84 2.07 6.40
N PRO A 156 -21.89 2.85 6.05
CA PRO A 156 -22.43 2.89 4.69
C PRO A 156 -21.45 3.34 3.61
N ARG A 157 -20.41 4.07 3.97
CA ARG A 157 -19.35 4.51 3.04
C ARG A 157 -18.46 3.37 2.56
N PHE A 158 -18.45 2.23 3.27
CA PHE A 158 -17.63 1.09 2.89
C PHE A 158 -18.24 0.34 1.71
N ARG A 159 -17.54 0.39 0.57
CA ARG A 159 -17.93 -0.25 -0.67
C ARG A 159 -17.51 -1.71 -0.74
N GLY A 160 -16.30 -2.02 -0.27
CA GLY A 160 -15.74 -3.37 -0.25
C GLY A 160 -14.31 -3.43 0.23
N GLY A 161 -13.90 -4.62 0.68
CA GLY A 161 -12.54 -4.89 1.13
C GLY A 161 -11.94 -6.11 0.47
N PHE A 162 -10.68 -6.01 0.09
CA PHE A 162 -10.02 -6.98 -0.74
C PHE A 162 -8.67 -7.38 -0.15
N VAL A 163 -8.33 -8.67 -0.29
CA VAL A 163 -6.95 -9.14 -0.11
C VAL A 163 -6.43 -9.51 -1.48
N LEU A 164 -5.45 -8.79 -1.98
CA LEU A 164 -4.80 -9.10 -3.24
C LEU A 164 -3.62 -10.04 -2.99
N ALA A 165 -3.63 -11.23 -3.60
CA ALA A 165 -2.64 -12.27 -3.35
C ALA A 165 -2.41 -13.14 -4.60
N PRO A 166 -1.27 -13.87 -4.71
CA PRO A 166 -1.00 -14.81 -5.79
C PRO A 166 -1.80 -16.12 -5.63
N ILE A 167 -3.12 -15.99 -5.62
CA ILE A 167 -4.08 -17.10 -5.55
C ILE A 167 -4.72 -17.35 -6.92
N PRO A 168 -5.19 -18.57 -7.22
CA PRO A 168 -5.75 -18.91 -8.54
C PRO A 168 -7.20 -18.42 -8.72
N HIS A 169 -7.99 -18.31 -7.65
CA HIS A 169 -9.40 -18.00 -7.69
C HIS A 169 -9.83 -17.03 -6.61
N VAL A 170 -10.92 -16.29 -6.87
CA VAL A 170 -11.57 -15.43 -5.88
C VAL A 170 -12.07 -16.27 -4.70
N GLN A 171 -11.83 -15.80 -3.48
CA GLN A 171 -12.25 -16.46 -2.24
C GLN A 171 -13.10 -15.49 -1.40
N PRO A 172 -14.34 -15.82 -1.04
CA PRO A 172 -15.14 -15.01 -0.13
C PRO A 172 -14.53 -15.05 1.28
N LEU A 173 -14.45 -13.88 1.94
CA LEU A 173 -13.89 -13.72 3.30
C LEU A 173 -14.90 -13.13 4.29
N GLY A 174 -16.12 -12.86 3.82
CA GLY A 174 -17.19 -12.26 4.61
C GLY A 174 -18.05 -11.31 3.79
N ASP A 175 -18.97 -10.61 4.45
CA ASP A 175 -19.78 -9.59 3.80
C ASP A 175 -18.90 -8.48 3.22
N LYS A 176 -19.07 -8.20 1.93
CA LYS A 176 -18.26 -7.25 1.14
C LYS A 176 -16.74 -7.47 1.22
N LEU A 177 -16.28 -8.67 1.63
CA LEU A 177 -14.87 -9.01 1.77
C LEU A 177 -14.51 -10.22 0.92
N CYS A 178 -13.48 -10.11 0.09
CA CYS A 178 -12.97 -11.25 -0.67
C CYS A 178 -11.46 -11.16 -0.90
N ALA A 179 -10.83 -12.31 -1.14
CA ALA A 179 -9.50 -12.36 -1.70
C ALA A 179 -9.59 -12.44 -3.23
N LEU A 180 -8.72 -11.67 -3.88
CA LEU A 180 -8.63 -11.58 -5.32
C LEU A 180 -7.26 -12.08 -5.80
N PRO A 181 -7.22 -12.82 -6.90
CA PRO A 181 -5.98 -13.10 -7.60
C PRO A 181 -5.24 -11.81 -7.98
N MET A 182 -3.91 -11.80 -7.91
CA MET A 182 -3.09 -10.67 -8.33
C MET A 182 -3.39 -10.22 -9.77
N SER A 183 -3.79 -11.17 -10.65
CA SER A 183 -4.17 -10.89 -12.03
C SER A 183 -5.37 -9.95 -12.19
N TYR A 184 -6.14 -9.70 -11.13
CA TYR A 184 -7.25 -8.74 -11.17
C TYR A 184 -6.79 -7.30 -11.32
N LEU A 185 -5.52 -6.99 -11.04
CA LEU A 185 -4.94 -5.67 -11.33
C LEU A 185 -5.04 -5.29 -12.83
N TRP A 186 -5.12 -6.28 -13.73
CA TRP A 186 -5.10 -6.06 -15.19
C TRP A 186 -6.35 -6.61 -15.89
N ARG A 187 -7.38 -7.00 -15.15
CA ARG A 187 -8.64 -7.41 -15.75
C ARG A 187 -9.52 -6.18 -15.94
N THR A 188 -9.83 -5.89 -17.19
CA THR A 188 -10.86 -4.93 -17.62
C THR A 188 -12.20 -5.62 -17.77
#